data_f5d67d25d0d4a899eedd21ad85699123
#
_entry.id   f5d67d25d0d4a899eedd21ad85699123
#
_cell.length_a   1.000
_cell.length_b   1.000
_cell.length_c   1.000
_cell.angle_alpha   90.00
_cell.angle_beta   90.00
_cell.angle_gamma   90.00
#
_symmetry.space_group_name_H-M   'P 1'
#
loop_
_entity.id
_entity.type
_entity.pdbx_description
1 polymer ?
#
loop_
_entity_poly.entity_id
_entity_poly.type
_entity_poly.pdbx_seq_one_letter_code
_entity_poly.pdbx_strand_id
1 'polypeptide(L)'
;MPQDTHTKILATIGPSSATREQIEKLIDAGADAFRINFSHGTHEEHKERVKIIRQLEKEKGRFISILADMQGPKLRVGVFREDKVLLKEGQTFVLDMSPEPVSYTHLTLPTK
;
A
#
# COMPACT_ATOMS: atom_id res chain seq x y z
N MET A 1 9.45 -26.16 9.37
CA MET A 1 9.86 -24.81 9.79
C MET A 1 9.35 -24.53 11.18
N PRO A 2 10.19 -24.07 12.09
CA PRO A 2 9.72 -23.68 13.40
C PRO A 2 8.78 -22.50 13.25
N GLN A 3 7.56 -22.72 13.61
CA GLN A 3 6.48 -21.75 13.45
C GLN A 3 6.28 -20.90 14.71
N ASP A 4 6.98 -21.26 15.76
CA ASP A 4 6.72 -20.75 17.09
C ASP A 4 7.87 -19.88 17.59
N THR A 5 8.11 -18.79 16.86
CA THR A 5 9.05 -17.76 17.28
C THR A 5 8.37 -16.78 18.22
N HIS A 6 9.08 -16.36 19.28
CA HIS A 6 8.55 -15.36 20.20
C HIS A 6 8.38 -13.99 19.53
N THR A 7 9.32 -13.61 18.66
CA THR A 7 9.21 -12.39 17.88
C THR A 7 8.39 -12.66 16.63
N LYS A 8 7.32 -11.89 16.46
CA LYS A 8 6.45 -12.01 15.29
C LYS A 8 6.86 -10.98 14.23
N ILE A 9 6.77 -11.38 12.96
CA ILE A 9 7.17 -10.56 11.82
C ILE A 9 5.93 -10.12 11.05
N LEU A 10 5.76 -8.80 10.96
CA LEU A 10 4.73 -8.17 10.14
C LEU A 10 5.38 -7.66 8.84
N ALA A 11 4.99 -8.24 7.72
CA ALA A 11 5.50 -7.86 6.40
C ALA A 11 4.48 -7.00 5.65
N THR A 12 4.93 -5.89 5.09
CA THR A 12 4.06 -5.06 4.23
C THR A 12 4.06 -5.62 2.81
N ILE A 13 2.88 -5.83 2.25
CA ILE A 13 2.72 -6.21 0.85
C ILE A 13 2.83 -4.96 -0.01
N GLY A 14 3.84 -4.92 -0.85
CA GLY A 14 4.04 -3.88 -1.86
C GLY A 14 3.87 -4.40 -3.28
N PRO A 15 4.07 -3.56 -4.30
CA PRO A 15 3.96 -3.99 -5.70
C PRO A 15 4.88 -5.17 -6.06
N SER A 16 6.08 -5.20 -5.48
CA SER A 16 7.07 -6.25 -5.73
C SER A 16 6.79 -7.57 -4.99
N SER A 17 5.85 -7.58 -4.06
CA SER A 17 5.54 -8.74 -3.20
C SER A 17 4.07 -9.14 -3.24
N ALA A 18 3.32 -8.69 -4.24
CA ALA A 18 1.86 -8.86 -4.30
C ALA A 18 1.42 -10.17 -4.98
N THR A 19 2.34 -10.91 -5.60
CA THR A 19 1.99 -12.18 -6.24
C THR A 19 1.87 -13.30 -5.22
N ARG A 20 1.04 -14.30 -5.52
CA ARG A 20 0.89 -15.48 -4.69
C ARG A 20 2.23 -16.12 -4.32
N GLU A 21 3.11 -16.28 -5.32
CA GLU A 21 4.42 -16.88 -5.12
C GLU A 21 5.29 -16.08 -4.15
N GLN A 22 5.27 -14.76 -4.24
CA GLN A 22 6.04 -13.89 -3.35
C GLN A 22 5.51 -13.94 -1.92
N ILE A 23 4.20 -13.91 -1.76
CA ILE A 23 3.55 -14.01 -0.44
C ILE A 23 3.86 -15.37 0.20
N GLU A 24 3.80 -16.45 -0.58
CA GLU A 24 4.14 -17.80 -0.11
C GLU A 24 5.58 -17.87 0.38
N LYS A 25 6.53 -17.33 -0.37
CA LYS A 25 7.95 -17.25 0.04
C LYS A 25 8.14 -16.49 1.34
N LEU A 26 7.40 -15.40 1.53
CA LEU A 26 7.46 -14.63 2.78
C LEU A 26 6.92 -15.44 3.97
N ILE A 27 5.84 -16.17 3.77
CA ILE A 27 5.28 -17.07 4.81
C ILE A 27 6.29 -18.16 5.17
N ASP A 28 6.87 -18.79 4.18
CA ASP A 28 7.86 -19.87 4.38
C ASP A 28 9.14 -19.34 5.05
N ALA A 29 9.49 -18.09 4.79
CA ALA A 29 10.62 -17.42 5.44
C ALA A 29 10.33 -16.98 6.88
N GLY A 30 9.08 -17.04 7.34
CA GLY A 30 8.73 -16.76 8.73
C GLY A 30 7.82 -15.56 8.97
N ALA A 31 7.22 -14.98 7.95
CA ALA A 31 6.25 -13.89 8.14
C ALA A 31 5.00 -14.42 8.86
N ASP A 32 4.59 -13.74 9.91
CA ASP A 32 3.44 -14.10 10.74
C ASP A 32 2.19 -13.31 10.40
N ALA A 33 2.37 -12.14 9.84
CA ALA A 33 1.29 -11.21 9.51
C ALA A 33 1.64 -10.37 8.29
N PHE A 34 0.62 -9.89 7.60
CA PHE A 34 0.78 -9.00 6.45
C PHE A 34 0.03 -7.70 6.66
N ARG A 35 0.69 -6.59 6.35
CA ARG A 35 0.08 -5.27 6.31
C ARG A 35 -0.30 -4.93 4.86
N ILE A 36 -1.54 -4.55 4.68
CA ILE A 36 -2.05 -4.03 3.41
C ILE A 36 -2.30 -2.53 3.55
N ASN A 37 -1.59 -1.74 2.76
CA ASN A 37 -1.72 -0.28 2.80
C ASN A 37 -2.86 0.18 1.88
N PHE A 38 -3.98 0.60 2.47
CA PHE A 38 -5.16 1.08 1.75
C PHE A 38 -5.02 2.50 1.20
N SER A 39 -3.90 3.17 1.47
CA SER A 39 -3.58 4.45 0.83
C SER A 39 -3.08 4.30 -0.62
N HIS A 40 -2.74 3.09 -1.03
CA HIS A 40 -2.25 2.75 -2.37
C HIS A 40 -3.01 1.55 -2.92
N GLY A 41 -3.12 1.48 -4.25
CA GLY A 41 -3.79 0.38 -4.92
C GLY A 41 -5.32 0.52 -4.95
N THR A 42 -5.95 -0.44 -5.61
CA THR A 42 -7.42 -0.49 -5.76
C THR A 42 -8.04 -1.47 -4.78
N HIS A 43 -9.36 -1.36 -4.60
CA HIS A 43 -10.12 -2.30 -3.76
C HIS A 43 -10.01 -3.75 -4.27
N GLU A 44 -10.01 -3.93 -5.58
CA GLU A 44 -9.88 -5.25 -6.22
C GLU A 44 -8.51 -5.87 -5.95
N GLU A 45 -7.45 -5.09 -6.04
CA GLU A 45 -6.10 -5.54 -5.71
C GLU A 45 -6.00 -5.97 -4.25
N HIS A 46 -6.55 -5.19 -3.33
CA HIS A 46 -6.56 -5.53 -1.91
C HIS A 46 -7.37 -6.79 -1.62
N LYS A 47 -8.52 -6.93 -2.26
CA LYS A 47 -9.37 -8.11 -2.15
C LYS A 47 -8.64 -9.37 -2.63
N GLU A 48 -7.94 -9.28 -3.74
CA GLU A 48 -7.16 -10.39 -4.28
C GLU A 48 -6.02 -10.79 -3.34
N ARG A 49 -5.31 -9.82 -2.77
CA ARG A 49 -4.25 -10.07 -1.79
C ARG A 49 -4.78 -10.80 -0.55
N VAL A 50 -5.91 -10.36 -0.01
CA VAL A 50 -6.56 -11.02 1.12
C VAL A 50 -6.94 -12.46 0.77
N LYS A 51 -7.50 -12.67 -0.42
CA LYS A 51 -7.88 -14.00 -0.91
C LYS A 51 -6.68 -14.94 -0.99
N ILE A 52 -5.56 -14.47 -1.55
CA ILE A 52 -4.31 -15.23 -1.65
C ILE A 52 -3.82 -15.62 -0.24
N ILE A 53 -3.78 -14.69 0.68
CA ILE A 53 -3.32 -14.95 2.06
C ILE A 53 -4.22 -15.99 2.73
N ARG A 54 -5.54 -15.90 2.58
CA ARG A 54 -6.48 -16.86 3.16
C ARG A 54 -6.37 -18.25 2.55
N GLN A 55 -6.06 -18.34 1.26
CA GLN A 55 -5.80 -19.62 0.61
C GLN A 55 -4.50 -20.25 1.15
N LEU A 56 -3.43 -19.46 1.25
CA LEU A 56 -2.15 -19.92 1.78
C LEU A 56 -2.25 -20.31 3.25
N GLU A 57 -3.03 -19.59 4.05
CA GLU A 57 -3.31 -19.93 5.45
C GLU A 57 -3.89 -21.35 5.57
N LYS A 58 -4.84 -21.69 4.72
CA LYS A 58 -5.43 -23.03 4.69
C LYS A 58 -4.44 -24.10 4.23
N GLU A 59 -3.69 -23.81 3.16
CA GLU A 59 -2.72 -24.76 2.60
C GLU A 59 -1.57 -25.03 3.55
N LYS A 60 -1.10 -24.03 4.26
CA LYS A 60 0.02 -24.14 5.22
C LYS A 60 -0.42 -24.61 6.59
N GLY A 61 -1.71 -24.63 6.89
CA GLY A 61 -2.23 -25.04 8.19
C GLY A 61 -1.80 -24.17 9.35
N ARG A 62 -1.61 -22.85 9.10
CA ARG A 62 -1.22 -21.89 10.13
C ARG A 62 -2.00 -20.60 10.00
N PHE A 63 -2.27 -19.95 11.13
CA PHE A 63 -2.93 -18.66 11.15
C PHE A 63 -1.99 -17.55 10.68
N ILE A 64 -2.50 -16.69 9.80
CA ILE A 64 -1.78 -15.54 9.28
C ILE A 64 -2.67 -14.31 9.47
N SER A 65 -2.17 -13.36 10.25
CA SER A 65 -2.90 -12.12 10.52
C SER A 65 -2.81 -11.17 9.32
N ILE A 66 -3.86 -10.41 9.11
CA ILE A 66 -3.90 -9.34 8.11
C ILE A 66 -4.18 -8.03 8.83
N LEU A 67 -3.26 -7.07 8.70
CA LEU A 67 -3.41 -5.72 9.19
C LEU A 67 -3.83 -4.82 8.04
N ALA A 68 -5.05 -4.29 8.10
CA ALA A 68 -5.52 -3.30 7.15
C ALA A 68 -5.13 -1.91 7.66
N ASP A 69 -4.20 -1.25 6.98
CA ASP A 69 -3.82 0.12 7.29
C ASP A 69 -4.70 1.07 6.50
N MET A 70 -5.74 1.55 7.16
CA MET A 70 -6.80 2.34 6.55
C MET A 70 -6.34 3.78 6.28
N GLN A 71 -6.89 4.37 5.25
CA GLN A 71 -6.71 5.78 4.97
C GLN A 71 -7.24 6.63 6.12
N GLY A 72 -6.41 7.59 6.57
CA GLY A 72 -6.82 8.59 7.54
C GLY A 72 -7.13 9.94 6.87
N PRO A 73 -7.45 10.97 7.68
CA PRO A 73 -7.71 12.33 7.20
C PRO A 73 -6.41 13.05 6.86
N LYS A 74 -5.59 12.48 5.98
CA LYS A 74 -4.33 13.09 5.55
C LYS A 74 -4.54 13.95 4.32
N LEU A 75 -3.92 15.11 4.32
CA LEU A 75 -3.79 15.92 3.12
C LEU A 75 -2.81 15.21 2.17
N ARG A 76 -3.22 15.05 0.95
CA ARG A 76 -2.40 14.42 -0.08
C ARG A 76 -2.39 15.27 -1.33
N VAL A 77 -1.26 15.28 -2.01
CA VAL A 77 -1.15 15.92 -3.31
C VAL A 77 -2.00 15.19 -4.34
N GLY A 78 -2.66 15.93 -5.19
CA GLY A 78 -3.43 15.38 -6.31
C GLY A 78 -2.54 14.93 -7.45
N VAL A 79 -3.16 14.68 -8.58
CA VAL A 79 -2.47 14.22 -9.79
C VAL A 79 -2.00 15.40 -10.61
N PHE A 80 -0.75 15.36 -11.04
CA PHE A 80 -0.23 16.32 -12.02
C PHE A 80 -0.64 15.91 -13.43
N ARG A 81 -0.77 16.89 -14.31
CA ARG A 81 -1.16 16.65 -15.70
C ARG A 81 -0.20 15.71 -16.44
N GLU A 82 1.09 15.76 -16.10
CA GLU A 82 2.15 14.91 -16.67
C GLU A 82 2.80 14.00 -15.61
N ASP A 83 2.01 13.48 -14.66
CA ASP A 83 2.40 12.62 -13.55
C ASP A 83 3.37 13.25 -12.56
N LYS A 84 4.27 14.08 -13.00
CA LYS A 84 5.30 14.73 -12.17
C LYS A 84 5.64 16.12 -12.67
N VAL A 85 6.15 16.93 -11.77
CA VAL A 85 6.61 18.28 -12.08
C VAL A 85 7.97 18.52 -11.44
N LEU A 86 8.86 19.18 -12.16
CA LEU A 86 10.16 19.59 -11.63
C LEU A 86 10.00 20.95 -10.94
N LEU A 87 10.22 21.00 -9.65
CA LEU A 87 10.22 22.22 -8.88
C LEU A 87 11.59 22.90 -8.95
N LYS A 88 11.59 24.21 -9.12
CA LYS A 88 12.81 25.02 -9.10
C LYS A 88 12.84 25.89 -7.86
N GLU A 89 14.02 26.06 -7.29
CA GLU A 89 14.22 26.94 -6.15
C GLU A 89 13.76 28.36 -6.48
N GLY A 90 13.04 29.00 -5.55
CA GLY A 90 12.49 30.35 -5.73
C GLY A 90 11.23 30.44 -6.58
N GLN A 91 10.79 29.34 -7.16
CA GLN A 91 9.55 29.29 -7.94
C GLN A 91 8.31 29.39 -7.03
N THR A 92 7.34 30.17 -7.44
CA THR A 92 6.03 30.19 -6.77
C THR A 92 5.28 28.90 -7.08
N PHE A 93 4.79 28.24 -6.03
CA PHE A 93 4.00 27.03 -6.14
C PHE A 93 2.68 27.21 -5.40
N VAL A 94 1.57 27.00 -6.08
CA VAL A 94 0.23 27.24 -5.52
C VAL A 94 -0.42 25.93 -5.10
N LEU A 95 -0.87 25.85 -3.87
CA LEU A 95 -1.67 24.76 -3.35
C LEU A 95 -3.13 25.20 -3.33
N ASP A 96 -4.00 24.46 -3.99
CA ASP A 96 -5.43 24.74 -3.97
C ASP A 96 -6.27 23.47 -3.81
N MET A 97 -7.58 23.63 -3.75
CA MET A 97 -8.54 22.54 -3.53
C MET A 97 -9.27 22.15 -4.81
N SER A 98 -8.83 22.65 -5.96
CA SER A 98 -9.44 22.33 -7.24
C SER A 98 -9.29 20.87 -7.57
N PRO A 99 -10.33 20.15 -8.02
CA PRO A 99 -10.23 18.76 -8.43
C PRO A 99 -9.57 18.56 -9.80
N GLU A 100 -9.30 19.66 -10.53
CA GLU A 100 -8.71 19.59 -11.84
C GLU A 100 -7.22 19.25 -11.79
N PRO A 101 -6.73 18.34 -12.66
CA PRO A 101 -5.30 18.12 -12.81
C PRO A 101 -4.60 19.40 -13.25
N VAL A 102 -3.67 19.85 -12.44
CA VAL A 102 -3.11 21.20 -12.58
C VAL A 102 -1.77 21.21 -13.31
N SER A 103 -1.47 22.36 -13.87
CA SER A 103 -0.18 22.67 -14.45
C SER A 103 0.91 22.65 -13.37
N TYR A 104 2.15 22.69 -13.80
CA TYR A 104 3.33 22.64 -12.94
C TYR A 104 3.44 23.73 -11.85
N THR A 105 2.52 24.68 -11.80
CA THR A 105 2.48 25.73 -10.78
C THR A 105 1.43 25.53 -9.70
N HIS A 106 0.60 24.49 -9.80
CA HIS A 106 -0.48 24.21 -8.87
C HIS A 106 -0.42 22.77 -8.35
N LEU A 107 -0.69 22.61 -7.08
CA LEU A 107 -0.89 21.30 -6.45
C LEU A 107 -2.30 21.23 -5.91
N THR A 108 -3.02 20.19 -6.29
CA THR A 108 -4.36 19.93 -5.76
C THR A 108 -4.26 19.12 -4.47
N LEU A 109 -4.96 19.55 -3.44
CA LEU A 109 -5.10 18.80 -2.20
C LEU A 109 -6.49 18.14 -2.21
N PRO A 110 -6.61 16.82 -2.32
CA PRO A 110 -7.90 16.16 -2.23
C PRO A 110 -8.46 16.32 -0.81
N THR A 111 -9.68 16.77 -0.73
CA THR A 111 -10.47 16.73 0.49
C THR A 111 -11.13 15.38 0.63
N LYS A 112 -10.84 14.67 1.65
CA LYS A 112 -11.60 13.52 2.08
C LYS A 112 -12.00 13.66 3.52
#